data_b33bb3dfcffacbb33bd134c9f7ff6aee
#
_entry.id   b33bb3dfcffacbb33bd134c9f7ff6aee
#
_cell.length_a   1.000
_cell.length_b   1.000
_cell.length_c   1.000
_cell.angle_alpha   90.00
_cell.angle_beta   90.00
_cell.angle_gamma   90.00
#
_symmetry.space_group_name_H-M   'P 1'
#
loop_
_entity.id
_entity.type
_entity.pdbx_description
1 polymer ?
#
loop_
_entity_poly.entity_id
_entity_poly.type
_entity_poly.pdbx_seq_one_letter_code
_entity_poly.pdbx_strand_id
1 'polypeptide(L)'
;MGAPSTGFGQRFRSQKNRVIVSQKHLGRVALWMTGALLSFSVMAVSIRGLAQALNIFEILAIRNGCGVLALLALVVARPELRASLRPRRMLLHGLRNSVHFASQYAWALSLTLLPLATVFALEFTMPIWVALLAMPFLGERMTLSRLGSILLGFVGVLIIVRPGMESFRPALLLVLAAAFGYAVSLITTKQLTATVGTFAILFWMNAMQLPMGLAGSDPLFLLKLEPVHLPFAVGVGIAGLSSHFCLTNAFRSGDATVVVPFDFLRIPLIALVGWLFYGEALDLFVFAGAAVIISGVVWNLRAEWRGA
;
A
#
# COMPACT_ATOMS: atom_id res chain seq x y z
N MET A 1 -45.24 -33.11 -29.16
CA MET A 1 -45.20 -31.66 -28.95
C MET A 1 -44.96 -31.41 -27.46
N GLY A 2 -43.77 -31.16 -27.04
CA GLY A 2 -43.38 -30.86 -25.66
C GLY A 2 -42.60 -29.56 -25.64
N ALA A 3 -43.15 -28.53 -25.00
CA ALA A 3 -42.58 -27.19 -24.93
C ALA A 3 -41.39 -27.13 -23.95
N PRO A 4 -40.34 -26.35 -24.24
CA PRO A 4 -39.22 -26.13 -23.30
C PRO A 4 -39.54 -24.90 -22.44
N SER A 5 -39.96 -25.10 -21.20
CA SER A 5 -40.10 -24.05 -20.19
C SER A 5 -39.14 -24.31 -19.06
N THR A 6 -37.95 -23.72 -19.03
CA THR A 6 -37.12 -23.63 -17.81
C THR A 6 -35.91 -22.69 -17.87
N GLY A 7 -35.90 -21.71 -18.79
CA GLY A 7 -34.76 -20.76 -18.86
C GLY A 7 -34.81 -19.59 -17.89
N PHE A 8 -35.99 -19.14 -17.50
CA PHE A 8 -36.17 -17.87 -16.75
C PHE A 8 -35.93 -18.03 -15.23
N GLY A 9 -36.39 -19.13 -14.65
CA GLY A 9 -36.26 -19.39 -13.21
C GLY A 9 -34.81 -19.68 -12.75
N GLN A 10 -33.98 -20.28 -13.62
CA GLN A 10 -32.57 -20.55 -13.30
C GLN A 10 -31.72 -19.28 -13.33
N ARG A 11 -31.99 -18.32 -14.19
CA ARG A 11 -31.28 -17.03 -14.23
C ARG A 11 -31.56 -16.19 -12.97
N PHE A 12 -32.80 -16.15 -12.50
CA PHE A 12 -33.18 -15.43 -11.28
C PHE A 12 -32.57 -16.07 -10.02
N ARG A 13 -32.51 -17.39 -9.93
CA ARG A 13 -31.84 -18.10 -8.82
C ARG A 13 -30.34 -17.89 -8.82
N SER A 14 -29.71 -17.90 -9.98
CA SER A 14 -28.27 -17.61 -10.14
C SER A 14 -27.93 -16.17 -9.75
N GLN A 15 -28.76 -15.18 -10.15
CA GLN A 15 -28.56 -13.78 -9.78
C GLN A 15 -28.79 -13.53 -8.29
N LYS A 16 -29.80 -14.15 -7.67
CA LYS A 16 -30.06 -14.04 -6.23
C LYS A 16 -28.96 -14.70 -5.39
N ASN A 17 -28.40 -15.83 -5.83
CA ASN A 17 -27.28 -16.47 -5.17
C ASN A 17 -25.97 -15.65 -5.32
N ARG A 18 -25.72 -14.99 -6.47
CA ARG A 18 -24.58 -14.07 -6.63
C ARG A 18 -24.70 -12.84 -5.73
N VAL A 19 -25.88 -12.28 -5.57
CA VAL A 19 -26.13 -11.12 -4.68
C VAL A 19 -25.95 -11.51 -3.21
N ILE A 20 -26.40 -12.68 -2.77
CA ILE A 20 -26.28 -13.16 -1.38
C ILE A 20 -24.82 -13.55 -1.05
N VAL A 21 -24.10 -14.16 -1.99
CA VAL A 21 -22.67 -14.45 -1.86
C VAL A 21 -21.86 -13.16 -1.79
N SER A 22 -22.23 -12.12 -2.56
CA SER A 22 -21.61 -10.79 -2.54
C SER A 22 -21.76 -10.09 -1.17
N GLN A 23 -22.91 -10.14 -0.51
CA GLN A 23 -23.11 -9.47 0.78
C GLN A 23 -22.33 -10.09 1.94
N LYS A 24 -22.19 -11.43 1.99
CA LYS A 24 -21.37 -12.08 3.03
C LYS A 24 -19.87 -11.75 2.92
N HIS A 25 -19.37 -11.46 1.72
CA HIS A 25 -17.99 -11.08 1.49
C HIS A 25 -17.73 -9.58 1.77
N LEU A 26 -18.72 -8.70 1.55
CA LEU A 26 -18.58 -7.26 1.77
C LEU A 26 -18.23 -6.90 3.22
N GLY A 27 -18.89 -7.53 4.19
CA GLY A 27 -18.58 -7.32 5.61
C GLY A 27 -17.14 -7.74 5.99
N ARG A 28 -16.63 -8.82 5.40
CA ARG A 28 -15.23 -9.24 5.60
C ARG A 28 -14.26 -8.28 4.95
N VAL A 29 -14.55 -7.81 3.73
CA VAL A 29 -13.74 -6.78 3.07
C VAL A 29 -13.69 -5.51 3.91
N ALA A 30 -14.85 -5.02 4.37
CA ALA A 30 -14.93 -3.84 5.21
C ALA A 30 -14.12 -4.01 6.50
N LEU A 31 -14.22 -5.15 7.18
CA LEU A 31 -13.43 -5.44 8.39
C LEU A 31 -11.92 -5.41 8.13
N TRP A 32 -11.46 -6.11 7.10
CA TRP A 32 -10.04 -6.13 6.75
C TRP A 32 -9.54 -4.77 6.28
N MET A 33 -10.33 -4.03 5.51
CA MET A 33 -9.97 -2.68 5.06
C MET A 33 -9.93 -1.69 6.22
N THR A 34 -10.85 -1.77 7.19
CA THR A 34 -10.77 -0.98 8.43
C THR A 34 -9.45 -1.25 9.15
N GLY A 35 -9.08 -2.53 9.30
CA GLY A 35 -7.79 -2.90 9.88
C GLY A 35 -6.59 -2.35 9.11
N ALA A 36 -6.64 -2.37 7.78
CA ALA A 36 -5.58 -1.80 6.93
C ALA A 36 -5.49 -0.27 7.08
N LEU A 37 -6.62 0.44 7.02
CA LEU A 37 -6.70 1.90 7.16
C LEU A 37 -6.15 2.36 8.51
N LEU A 38 -6.57 1.72 9.61
CA LEU A 38 -6.07 2.01 10.94
C LEU A 38 -4.56 1.73 11.05
N SER A 39 -4.09 0.60 10.51
CA SER A 39 -2.66 0.26 10.53
C SER A 39 -1.82 1.28 9.78
N PHE A 40 -2.24 1.74 8.60
CA PHE A 40 -1.53 2.78 7.85
C PHE A 40 -1.52 4.11 8.61
N SER A 41 -2.63 4.48 9.25
CA SER A 41 -2.70 5.69 10.08
C SER A 41 -1.77 5.60 11.30
N VAL A 42 -1.80 4.47 12.02
CA VAL A 42 -0.89 4.22 13.14
C VAL A 42 0.56 4.25 12.68
N MET A 43 0.88 3.68 11.52
CA MET A 43 2.24 3.71 10.97
C MET A 43 2.71 5.14 10.68
N ALA A 44 1.87 5.98 10.06
CA ALA A 44 2.21 7.36 9.77
C ALA A 44 2.45 8.19 11.04
N VAL A 45 1.57 8.07 12.03
CA VAL A 45 1.71 8.73 13.34
C VAL A 45 2.96 8.24 14.05
N SER A 46 3.21 6.92 14.05
CA SER A 46 4.37 6.33 14.71
C SER A 46 5.69 6.77 14.07
N ILE A 47 5.76 6.86 12.75
CA ILE A 47 6.95 7.37 12.06
C ILE A 47 7.21 8.83 12.47
N ARG A 48 6.19 9.68 12.49
CA ARG A 48 6.34 11.08 12.93
C ARG A 48 6.77 11.21 14.40
N GLY A 49 6.18 10.39 15.27
CA GLY A 49 6.55 10.37 16.69
C GLY A 49 8.00 9.95 16.90
N LEU A 50 8.44 8.89 16.21
CA LEU A 50 9.82 8.42 16.29
C LEU A 50 10.83 9.35 15.62
N ALA A 51 10.44 10.08 14.58
CA ALA A 51 11.33 11.00 13.85
C ALA A 51 11.78 12.20 14.70
N GLN A 52 11.23 12.38 15.89
CA GLN A 52 11.72 13.38 16.87
C GLN A 52 13.04 12.93 17.52
N ALA A 53 13.30 11.64 17.63
CA ALA A 53 14.47 11.08 18.28
C ALA A 53 15.36 10.25 17.34
N LEU A 54 14.78 9.67 16.30
CA LEU A 54 15.40 8.71 15.41
C LEU A 54 15.42 9.21 13.97
N ASN A 55 16.45 8.83 13.21
CA ASN A 55 16.45 9.03 11.77
C ASN A 55 15.58 7.96 11.07
N ILE A 56 15.28 8.18 9.78
CA ILE A 56 14.40 7.28 9.03
C ILE A 56 14.97 5.86 8.89
N PHE A 57 16.29 5.69 8.78
CA PHE A 57 16.91 4.36 8.73
C PHE A 57 16.67 3.58 10.04
N GLU A 58 16.82 4.24 11.20
CA GLU A 58 16.56 3.69 12.52
C GLU A 58 15.10 3.26 12.69
N ILE A 59 14.17 4.10 12.24
CA ILE A 59 12.72 3.79 12.26
C ILE A 59 12.43 2.57 11.40
N LEU A 60 12.98 2.50 10.18
CA LEU A 60 12.82 1.36 9.29
C LEU A 60 13.51 0.10 9.81
N ALA A 61 14.65 0.24 10.53
CA ALA A 61 15.29 -0.88 11.20
C ALA A 61 14.40 -1.48 12.31
N ILE A 62 13.78 -0.64 13.15
CA ILE A 62 12.79 -1.11 14.16
C ILE A 62 11.64 -1.84 13.46
N ARG A 63 11.05 -1.22 12.43
CA ARG A 63 9.93 -1.81 11.69
C ARG A 63 10.27 -3.19 11.12
N ASN A 64 11.39 -3.29 10.41
CA ASN A 64 11.82 -4.54 9.79
C ASN A 64 12.31 -5.56 10.82
N GLY A 65 12.96 -5.12 11.90
CA GLY A 65 13.35 -5.96 13.02
C GLY A 65 12.17 -6.63 13.70
N CYS A 66 11.13 -5.86 14.02
CA CYS A 66 9.86 -6.41 14.54
C CYS A 66 9.25 -7.41 13.53
N GLY A 67 9.31 -7.11 12.24
CA GLY A 67 8.85 -8.01 11.18
C GLY A 67 9.62 -9.32 11.15
N VAL A 68 10.94 -9.28 11.20
CA VAL A 68 11.79 -10.49 11.25
C VAL A 68 11.49 -11.31 12.50
N LEU A 69 11.44 -10.67 13.67
CA LEU A 69 11.18 -11.37 14.94
C LEU A 69 9.81 -12.07 14.94
N ALA A 70 8.76 -11.38 14.47
CA ALA A 70 7.42 -11.97 14.39
C ALA A 70 7.35 -13.14 13.40
N LEU A 71 8.00 -13.02 12.24
CA LEU A 71 8.02 -14.09 11.24
C LEU A 71 8.89 -15.28 11.69
N LEU A 72 9.99 -15.04 12.40
CA LEU A 72 10.79 -16.10 13.04
C LEU A 72 10.02 -16.82 14.14
N ALA A 73 9.31 -16.07 14.99
CA ALA A 73 8.44 -16.66 16.02
C ALA A 73 7.36 -17.57 15.37
N LEU A 74 6.80 -17.14 14.22
CA LEU A 74 5.85 -17.96 13.47
C LEU A 74 6.50 -19.22 12.89
N VAL A 75 7.75 -19.17 12.43
CA VAL A 75 8.50 -20.33 11.95
C VAL A 75 8.81 -21.32 13.09
N VAL A 76 9.08 -20.81 14.30
CA VAL A 76 9.25 -21.67 15.49
C VAL A 76 7.94 -22.34 15.87
N ALA A 77 6.83 -21.59 15.86
CA ALA A 77 5.50 -22.13 16.17
C ALA A 77 4.95 -23.07 15.10
N ARG A 78 5.40 -22.92 13.83
CA ARG A 78 4.96 -23.71 12.67
C ARG A 78 6.16 -24.16 11.84
N PRO A 79 6.86 -25.25 12.25
CA PRO A 79 8.09 -25.72 11.59
C PRO A 79 7.94 -26.05 10.10
N GLU A 80 6.72 -26.36 9.64
CA GLU A 80 6.41 -26.60 8.23
C GLU A 80 6.70 -25.40 7.34
N LEU A 81 6.67 -24.18 7.89
CA LEU A 81 6.99 -22.94 7.15
C LEU A 81 8.46 -22.83 6.77
N ARG A 82 9.37 -23.57 7.46
CA ARG A 82 10.82 -23.56 7.14
C ARG A 82 11.09 -23.97 5.69
N ALA A 83 10.34 -24.95 5.17
CA ALA A 83 10.50 -25.41 3.80
C ALA A 83 10.18 -24.32 2.76
N SER A 84 9.32 -23.37 3.09
CA SER A 84 8.96 -22.27 2.21
C SER A 84 10.06 -21.19 2.12
N LEU A 85 10.98 -21.11 3.08
CA LEU A 85 12.06 -20.13 3.15
C LEU A 85 13.25 -20.45 2.25
N ARG A 86 13.21 -21.55 1.49
CA ARG A 86 14.29 -21.89 0.57
C ARG A 86 14.57 -20.73 -0.37
N PRO A 87 15.85 -20.31 -0.51
CA PRO A 87 16.22 -19.16 -1.34
C PRO A 87 15.93 -19.47 -2.81
N ARG A 88 14.96 -18.78 -3.39
CA ARG A 88 14.59 -18.85 -4.80
C ARG A 88 14.56 -17.45 -5.40
N ARG A 89 15.12 -17.26 -6.60
CA ARG A 89 15.12 -15.98 -7.33
C ARG A 89 15.67 -14.81 -6.48
N MET A 90 16.77 -15.03 -5.74
CA MET A 90 17.33 -14.08 -4.79
C MET A 90 17.73 -12.74 -5.41
N LEU A 91 18.17 -12.74 -6.68
CA LEU A 91 18.48 -11.50 -7.41
C LEU A 91 17.21 -10.63 -7.57
N LEU A 92 16.08 -11.26 -7.89
CA LEU A 92 14.80 -10.54 -8.02
C LEU A 92 14.30 -10.07 -6.64
N HIS A 93 14.50 -10.85 -5.58
CA HIS A 93 14.28 -10.41 -4.20
C HIS A 93 15.17 -9.21 -3.85
N GLY A 94 16.45 -9.25 -4.18
CA GLY A 94 17.39 -8.15 -3.93
C GLY A 94 16.95 -6.87 -4.63
N LEU A 95 16.69 -6.92 -5.94
CA LEU A 95 16.21 -5.77 -6.72
C LEU A 95 14.91 -5.21 -6.12
N ARG A 96 13.92 -6.07 -5.91
CA ARG A 96 12.62 -5.69 -5.34
C ARG A 96 12.79 -5.02 -3.97
N ASN A 97 13.59 -5.60 -3.09
CA ASN A 97 13.72 -5.13 -1.71
C ASN A 97 14.56 -3.84 -1.62
N SER A 98 15.55 -3.65 -2.49
CA SER A 98 16.31 -2.39 -2.57
C SER A 98 15.42 -1.24 -3.04
N VAL A 99 14.66 -1.44 -4.13
CA VAL A 99 13.72 -0.44 -4.62
C VAL A 99 12.63 -0.15 -3.60
N HIS A 100 12.07 -1.20 -2.98
CA HIS A 100 11.03 -1.04 -1.95
C HIS A 100 11.55 -0.30 -0.71
N PHE A 101 12.77 -0.58 -0.26
CA PHE A 101 13.38 0.12 0.87
C PHE A 101 13.61 1.59 0.56
N ALA A 102 14.16 1.92 -0.61
CA ALA A 102 14.33 3.31 -1.05
C ALA A 102 12.97 4.05 -1.11
N SER A 103 11.93 3.38 -1.61
CA SER A 103 10.57 3.93 -1.64
C SER A 103 10.00 4.15 -0.24
N GLN A 104 10.20 3.20 0.66
CA GLN A 104 9.79 3.35 2.08
C GLN A 104 10.53 4.48 2.76
N TYR A 105 11.83 4.62 2.50
CA TYR A 105 12.63 5.72 3.04
C TYR A 105 12.09 7.06 2.56
N ALA A 106 11.91 7.23 1.24
CA ALA A 106 11.38 8.46 0.65
C ALA A 106 9.97 8.78 1.18
N TRP A 107 9.11 7.77 1.29
CA TRP A 107 7.76 7.93 1.84
C TRP A 107 7.79 8.31 3.33
N ALA A 108 8.57 7.62 4.15
CA ALA A 108 8.68 7.91 5.57
C ALA A 108 9.28 9.31 5.83
N LEU A 109 10.29 9.70 5.03
CA LEU A 109 10.84 11.06 5.07
C LEU A 109 9.78 12.10 4.68
N SER A 110 8.97 11.82 3.67
CA SER A 110 7.90 12.73 3.25
C SER A 110 6.85 12.96 4.35
N LEU A 111 6.56 11.96 5.17
CA LEU A 111 5.65 12.10 6.32
C LEU A 111 6.15 13.13 7.35
N THR A 112 7.46 13.36 7.43
CA THR A 112 8.05 14.35 8.36
C THR A 112 8.11 15.75 7.75
N LEU A 113 8.03 15.88 6.42
CA LEU A 113 8.23 17.12 5.68
C LEU A 113 6.92 17.73 5.15
N LEU A 114 5.87 16.93 4.99
CA LEU A 114 4.63 17.31 4.33
C LEU A 114 3.41 16.96 5.21
N PRO A 115 2.26 17.63 4.98
CA PRO A 115 1.00 17.23 5.57
C PRO A 115 0.64 15.78 5.21
N LEU A 116 0.10 15.03 6.18
CA LEU A 116 -0.21 13.61 6.00
C LEU A 116 -1.14 13.37 4.81
N ALA A 117 -2.21 14.19 4.68
CA ALA A 117 -3.17 14.07 3.58
C ALA A 117 -2.50 14.21 2.21
N THR A 118 -1.52 15.11 2.07
CA THR A 118 -0.77 15.34 0.83
C THR A 118 0.06 14.11 0.46
N VAL A 119 0.76 13.51 1.42
CA VAL A 119 1.58 12.31 1.20
C VAL A 119 0.70 11.16 0.71
N PHE A 120 -0.41 10.88 1.40
CA PHE A 120 -1.30 9.79 1.02
C PHE A 120 -2.02 10.05 -0.32
N ALA A 121 -2.42 11.30 -0.60
CA ALA A 121 -3.04 11.64 -1.88
C ALA A 121 -2.10 11.40 -3.08
N LEU A 122 -0.83 11.79 -2.96
CA LEU A 122 0.17 11.56 -4.01
C LEU A 122 0.60 10.09 -4.11
N GLU A 123 0.62 9.35 -3.01
CA GLU A 123 0.86 7.89 -3.03
C GLU A 123 -0.16 7.16 -3.90
N PHE A 124 -1.41 7.61 -3.97
CA PHE A 124 -2.43 7.05 -4.87
C PHE A 124 -2.16 7.24 -6.37
N THR A 125 -1.04 7.86 -6.75
CA THR A 125 -0.54 7.79 -8.12
C THR A 125 0.12 6.43 -8.45
N MET A 126 0.42 5.59 -7.46
CA MET A 126 1.04 4.27 -7.66
C MET A 126 0.33 3.41 -8.72
N PRO A 127 -1.02 3.29 -8.78
CA PRO A 127 -1.70 2.54 -9.82
C PRO A 127 -1.42 3.03 -11.25
N ILE A 128 -1.17 4.34 -11.42
CA ILE A 128 -0.82 4.95 -12.70
C ILE A 128 0.55 4.44 -13.17
N TRP A 129 1.52 4.44 -12.26
CA TRP A 129 2.85 3.90 -12.52
C TRP A 129 2.81 2.40 -12.79
N VAL A 130 1.97 1.64 -12.07
CA VAL A 130 1.74 0.21 -12.34
C VAL A 130 1.21 0.00 -13.75
N ALA A 131 0.23 0.79 -14.19
CA ALA A 131 -0.32 0.69 -15.55
C ALA A 131 0.74 0.98 -16.63
N LEU A 132 1.60 1.98 -16.41
CA LEU A 132 2.71 2.29 -17.32
C LEU A 132 3.77 1.18 -17.37
N LEU A 133 4.14 0.63 -16.22
CA LEU A 133 5.18 -0.39 -16.12
C LEU A 133 4.68 -1.78 -16.55
N ALA A 134 3.38 -2.05 -16.46
CA ALA A 134 2.81 -3.34 -16.87
C ALA A 134 3.00 -3.62 -18.37
N MET A 135 3.07 -2.60 -19.21
CA MET A 135 3.30 -2.75 -20.64
C MET A 135 4.65 -3.41 -20.96
N PRO A 136 5.80 -2.82 -20.59
CA PRO A 136 7.11 -3.39 -20.94
C PRO A 136 7.47 -4.63 -20.12
N PHE A 137 6.98 -4.75 -18.87
CA PHE A 137 7.41 -5.81 -17.94
C PHE A 137 6.46 -7.00 -17.85
N LEU A 138 5.18 -6.83 -18.19
CA LEU A 138 4.16 -7.88 -18.16
C LEU A 138 3.55 -8.16 -19.54
N GLY A 139 3.92 -7.41 -20.58
CA GLY A 139 3.39 -7.55 -21.93
C GLY A 139 1.93 -7.13 -22.07
N GLU A 140 1.42 -6.32 -21.15
CA GLU A 140 0.04 -5.85 -21.17
C GLU A 140 -0.15 -4.73 -22.20
N ARG A 141 -1.34 -4.68 -22.82
CA ARG A 141 -1.63 -3.67 -23.86
C ARG A 141 -2.16 -2.38 -23.23
N MET A 142 -1.81 -1.24 -23.84
CA MET A 142 -2.42 0.05 -23.48
C MET A 142 -3.85 0.08 -23.99
N THR A 143 -4.79 0.26 -23.07
CA THR A 143 -6.21 0.49 -23.39
C THR A 143 -6.54 1.97 -23.24
N LEU A 144 -7.65 2.43 -23.86
CA LEU A 144 -8.11 3.82 -23.71
C LEU A 144 -8.41 4.18 -22.26
N SER A 145 -8.93 3.23 -21.48
CA SER A 145 -9.20 3.43 -20.05
C SER A 145 -7.91 3.60 -19.24
N ARG A 146 -6.85 2.85 -19.56
CA ARG A 146 -5.53 3.02 -18.92
C ARG A 146 -4.92 4.37 -19.28
N LEU A 147 -4.96 4.76 -20.56
CA LEU A 147 -4.47 6.08 -20.97
C LEU A 147 -5.24 7.21 -20.28
N GLY A 148 -6.57 7.14 -20.24
CA GLY A 148 -7.41 8.11 -19.55
C GLY A 148 -7.11 8.18 -18.04
N SER A 149 -6.92 7.03 -17.39
CA SER A 149 -6.51 6.97 -15.97
C SER A 149 -5.16 7.65 -15.73
N ILE A 150 -4.19 7.41 -16.61
CA ILE A 150 -2.87 8.05 -16.54
C ILE A 150 -2.99 9.57 -16.68
N LEU A 151 -3.72 10.06 -17.67
CA LEU A 151 -3.92 11.50 -17.90
C LEU A 151 -4.63 12.17 -16.72
N LEU A 152 -5.72 11.58 -16.22
CA LEU A 152 -6.42 12.09 -15.03
C LEU A 152 -5.49 12.08 -13.80
N GLY A 153 -4.67 11.04 -13.65
CA GLY A 153 -3.70 10.98 -12.57
C GLY A 153 -2.69 12.12 -12.62
N PHE A 154 -2.13 12.43 -13.78
CA PHE A 154 -1.22 13.57 -13.93
C PHE A 154 -1.91 14.91 -13.68
N VAL A 155 -3.16 15.10 -14.15
CA VAL A 155 -3.95 16.29 -13.84
C VAL A 155 -4.15 16.43 -12.33
N GLY A 156 -4.52 15.34 -11.64
CA GLY A 156 -4.67 15.36 -10.18
C GLY A 156 -3.37 15.68 -9.44
N VAL A 157 -2.23 15.15 -9.91
CA VAL A 157 -0.90 15.52 -9.36
C VAL A 157 -0.63 17.02 -9.53
N LEU A 158 -0.89 17.60 -10.71
CA LEU A 158 -0.68 19.02 -10.96
C LEU A 158 -1.55 19.88 -10.04
N ILE A 159 -2.80 19.47 -9.76
CA ILE A 159 -3.69 20.16 -8.82
C ILE A 159 -3.11 20.15 -7.40
N ILE A 160 -2.52 19.03 -6.96
CA ILE A 160 -1.92 18.92 -5.61
C ILE A 160 -0.60 19.66 -5.52
N VAL A 161 0.28 19.44 -6.51
CA VAL A 161 1.68 19.91 -6.49
C VAL A 161 1.77 21.44 -6.76
N ARG A 162 0.89 21.95 -7.61
CA ARG A 162 0.84 23.38 -7.99
C ARG A 162 2.23 23.94 -8.36
N PRO A 163 2.91 23.38 -9.39
CA PRO A 163 4.25 23.80 -9.75
C PRO A 163 4.28 25.29 -10.11
N GLY A 164 5.33 25.99 -9.68
CA GLY A 164 5.48 27.44 -9.91
C GLY A 164 4.73 28.35 -8.93
N MET A 165 3.98 27.80 -7.98
CA MET A 165 3.36 28.56 -6.89
C MET A 165 4.21 28.48 -5.62
N GLU A 166 4.03 29.42 -4.69
CA GLU A 166 4.74 29.41 -3.39
C GLU A 166 4.50 28.14 -2.55
N SER A 167 3.39 27.44 -2.82
CA SER A 167 3.05 26.17 -2.18
C SER A 167 3.86 24.95 -2.67
N PHE A 168 4.65 25.10 -3.75
CA PHE A 168 5.49 24.01 -4.24
C PHE A 168 6.62 23.71 -3.26
N ARG A 169 6.68 22.45 -2.82
CA ARG A 169 7.75 21.92 -1.96
C ARG A 169 8.48 20.78 -2.67
N PRO A 170 9.80 20.82 -2.82
CA PRO A 170 10.56 19.72 -3.45
C PRO A 170 10.30 18.35 -2.82
N ALA A 171 9.92 18.30 -1.52
CA ALA A 171 9.53 17.09 -0.81
C ALA A 171 8.34 16.34 -1.48
N LEU A 172 7.49 17.02 -2.27
CA LEU A 172 6.42 16.38 -3.05
C LEU A 172 6.97 15.37 -4.07
N LEU A 173 8.15 15.65 -4.64
CA LEU A 173 8.84 14.75 -5.57
C LEU A 173 9.29 13.45 -4.90
N LEU A 174 9.59 13.48 -3.59
CA LEU A 174 9.92 12.27 -2.84
C LEU A 174 8.73 11.31 -2.79
N VAL A 175 7.51 11.84 -2.61
CA VAL A 175 6.30 11.01 -2.59
C VAL A 175 6.05 10.39 -3.95
N LEU A 176 6.20 11.16 -5.04
CA LEU A 176 6.03 10.64 -6.40
C LEU A 176 7.09 9.57 -6.73
N ALA A 177 8.35 9.79 -6.31
CA ALA A 177 9.41 8.79 -6.44
C ALA A 177 9.10 7.53 -5.62
N ALA A 178 8.57 7.69 -4.41
CA ALA A 178 8.14 6.57 -3.58
C ALA A 178 7.00 5.78 -4.25
N ALA A 179 5.99 6.46 -4.78
CA ALA A 179 4.87 5.84 -5.49
C ALA A 179 5.34 5.06 -6.74
N PHE A 180 6.26 5.64 -7.52
CA PHE A 180 6.90 4.95 -8.64
C PHE A 180 7.66 3.69 -8.20
N GLY A 181 8.51 3.78 -7.16
CA GLY A 181 9.26 2.64 -6.67
C GLY A 181 8.37 1.57 -6.03
N TYR A 182 7.25 1.94 -5.39
CA TYR A 182 6.24 0.96 -4.96
C TYR A 182 5.59 0.26 -6.15
N ALA A 183 5.35 0.95 -7.26
CA ALA A 183 4.85 0.32 -8.48
C ALA A 183 5.86 -0.70 -9.05
N VAL A 184 7.15 -0.37 -9.12
CA VAL A 184 8.22 -1.32 -9.49
C VAL A 184 8.24 -2.52 -8.55
N SER A 185 8.12 -2.28 -7.24
CA SER A 185 8.07 -3.33 -6.23
C SER A 185 6.85 -4.24 -6.40
N LEU A 186 5.70 -3.69 -6.79
CA LEU A 186 4.48 -4.47 -7.03
C LEU A 186 4.64 -5.36 -8.28
N ILE A 187 5.17 -4.83 -9.38
CA ILE A 187 5.45 -5.59 -10.62
C ILE A 187 6.42 -6.75 -10.33
N THR A 188 7.53 -6.47 -9.64
CA THR A 188 8.51 -7.50 -9.29
C THR A 188 7.94 -8.52 -8.29
N THR A 189 7.06 -8.10 -7.38
CA THR A 189 6.33 -8.99 -6.49
C THR A 189 5.41 -9.92 -7.29
N LYS A 190 4.66 -9.40 -8.27
CA LYS A 190 3.83 -10.21 -9.18
C LYS A 190 4.66 -11.28 -9.90
N GLN A 191 5.88 -10.93 -10.34
CA GLN A 191 6.79 -11.91 -10.94
C GLN A 191 7.32 -12.96 -9.94
N LEU A 192 7.53 -12.58 -8.67
CA LEU A 192 7.95 -13.50 -7.61
C LEU A 192 6.84 -14.48 -7.23
N THR A 193 5.59 -14.03 -7.13
CA THR A 193 4.45 -14.87 -6.72
C THR A 193 4.19 -16.04 -7.66
N ALA A 194 4.70 -15.99 -8.89
CA ALA A 194 4.63 -17.14 -9.80
C ALA A 194 5.40 -18.38 -9.30
N THR A 195 6.40 -18.21 -8.42
CA THR A 195 7.29 -19.30 -7.99
C THR A 195 7.61 -19.31 -6.50
N VAL A 196 7.24 -18.25 -5.77
CA VAL A 196 7.58 -18.04 -4.36
C VAL A 196 6.29 -17.75 -3.57
N GLY A 197 6.10 -18.45 -2.46
CA GLY A 197 4.94 -18.23 -1.58
C GLY A 197 4.99 -16.88 -0.87
N THR A 198 3.81 -16.34 -0.53
CA THR A 198 3.67 -15.03 0.11
C THR A 198 4.46 -14.92 1.41
N PHE A 199 4.47 -15.97 2.24
CA PHE A 199 5.23 -16.00 3.49
C PHE A 199 6.73 -15.78 3.25
N ALA A 200 7.31 -16.47 2.27
CA ALA A 200 8.72 -16.33 1.92
C ALA A 200 9.03 -14.92 1.37
N ILE A 201 8.12 -14.34 0.57
CA ILE A 201 8.28 -12.97 0.07
C ILE A 201 8.33 -11.98 1.23
N LEU A 202 7.43 -12.10 2.21
CA LEU A 202 7.40 -11.23 3.40
C LEU A 202 8.63 -11.44 4.30
N PHE A 203 9.05 -12.69 4.48
CA PHE A 203 10.26 -13.00 5.26
C PHE A 203 11.48 -12.37 4.63
N TRP A 204 11.75 -12.63 3.35
CA TRP A 204 12.90 -12.08 2.65
C TRP A 204 12.83 -10.55 2.50
N MET A 205 11.62 -9.98 2.47
CA MET A 205 11.45 -8.52 2.52
C MET A 205 12.04 -7.95 3.81
N ASN A 206 11.57 -8.40 4.96
CA ASN A 206 12.04 -7.87 6.24
C ASN A 206 13.50 -8.24 6.50
N ALA A 207 13.93 -9.46 6.18
CA ALA A 207 15.30 -9.95 6.39
C ALA A 207 16.34 -9.18 5.55
N MET A 208 16.01 -8.79 4.31
CA MET A 208 16.93 -8.01 3.46
C MET A 208 16.89 -6.52 3.77
N GLN A 209 15.74 -5.98 4.18
CA GLN A 209 15.61 -4.55 4.47
C GLN A 209 16.13 -4.18 5.87
N LEU A 210 16.15 -5.12 6.82
CA LEU A 210 16.72 -4.88 8.14
C LEU A 210 18.19 -4.44 8.06
N PRO A 211 19.13 -5.14 7.39
CA PRO A 211 20.50 -4.66 7.26
C PRO A 211 20.62 -3.34 6.51
N MET A 212 19.71 -3.04 5.54
CA MET A 212 19.69 -1.75 4.86
C MET A 212 19.33 -0.62 5.84
N GLY A 213 18.36 -0.86 6.73
CA GLY A 213 18.02 0.07 7.81
C GLY A 213 19.19 0.26 8.77
N LEU A 214 19.79 -0.84 9.22
CA LEU A 214 20.93 -0.80 10.16
C LEU A 214 22.16 -0.10 9.58
N ALA A 215 22.39 -0.18 8.27
CA ALA A 215 23.52 0.47 7.61
C ALA A 215 23.52 2.01 7.72
N GLY A 216 22.34 2.62 7.83
CA GLY A 216 22.19 4.07 8.03
C GLY A 216 21.83 4.46 9.47
N SER A 217 21.89 3.51 10.41
CA SER A 217 21.54 3.70 11.82
C SER A 217 22.79 3.92 12.67
N ASP A 218 22.66 4.73 13.71
CA ASP A 218 23.63 4.78 14.80
C ASP A 218 23.59 3.41 15.53
N PRO A 219 24.74 2.76 15.79
CA PRO A 219 24.77 1.49 16.53
C PRO A 219 24.04 1.50 17.87
N LEU A 220 23.96 2.66 18.51
CA LEU A 220 23.33 2.85 19.82
C LEU A 220 21.96 3.52 19.73
N PHE A 221 21.33 3.55 18.55
CA PHE A 221 20.07 4.27 18.35
C PHE A 221 18.93 3.83 19.29
N LEU A 222 18.92 2.58 19.75
CA LEU A 222 17.92 2.12 20.71
C LEU A 222 18.00 2.83 22.06
N LEU A 223 19.18 3.36 22.44
CA LEU A 223 19.38 4.13 23.67
C LEU A 223 18.81 5.55 23.56
N LYS A 224 18.50 6.03 22.35
CA LYS A 224 17.82 7.33 22.14
C LYS A 224 16.32 7.24 22.46
N LEU A 225 15.79 6.02 22.63
CA LEU A 225 14.37 5.81 22.89
C LEU A 225 14.05 6.06 24.36
N GLU A 226 13.32 7.13 24.61
CA GLU A 226 12.70 7.42 25.90
C GLU A 226 11.35 6.69 26.03
N PRO A 227 10.77 6.55 27.25
CA PRO A 227 9.47 5.92 27.44
C PRO A 227 8.35 6.49 26.56
N VAL A 228 8.39 7.79 26.25
CA VAL A 228 7.41 8.47 25.37
C VAL A 228 7.47 7.95 23.91
N HIS A 229 8.60 7.42 23.46
CA HIS A 229 8.77 6.88 22.11
C HIS A 229 8.33 5.42 21.98
N LEU A 230 8.21 4.67 23.09
CA LEU A 230 7.88 3.24 23.08
C LEU A 230 6.54 2.91 22.40
N PRO A 231 5.45 3.67 22.63
CA PRO A 231 4.20 3.41 21.92
C PRO A 231 4.34 3.51 20.41
N PHE A 232 5.14 4.47 19.91
CA PHE A 232 5.40 4.65 18.47
C PHE A 232 6.30 3.54 17.92
N ALA A 233 7.29 3.07 18.68
CA ALA A 233 8.15 1.95 18.26
C ALA A 233 7.35 0.65 18.14
N VAL A 234 6.48 0.36 19.10
CA VAL A 234 5.53 -0.76 19.04
C VAL A 234 4.54 -0.55 17.89
N GLY A 235 4.02 0.66 17.75
CA GLY A 235 3.07 1.04 16.71
C GLY A 235 3.63 0.79 15.30
N VAL A 236 4.84 1.24 14.98
CA VAL A 236 5.45 1.06 13.66
C VAL A 236 5.73 -0.42 13.37
N GLY A 237 6.12 -1.21 14.36
CA GLY A 237 6.36 -2.65 14.24
C GLY A 237 5.07 -3.42 13.93
N ILE A 238 4.02 -3.22 14.74
CA ILE A 238 2.73 -3.88 14.54
C ILE A 238 2.09 -3.41 13.24
N ALA A 239 2.03 -2.10 12.99
CA ALA A 239 1.40 -1.52 11.82
C ALA A 239 2.08 -1.97 10.51
N GLY A 240 3.40 -2.15 10.53
CA GLY A 240 4.16 -2.65 9.39
C GLY A 240 3.73 -4.05 8.92
N LEU A 241 3.39 -4.94 9.84
CA LEU A 241 2.89 -6.29 9.53
C LEU A 241 1.39 -6.32 9.29
N SER A 242 0.62 -5.66 10.17
CA SER A 242 -0.85 -5.71 10.13
C SER A 242 -1.42 -5.02 8.89
N SER A 243 -0.82 -3.94 8.39
CA SER A 243 -1.27 -3.28 7.15
C SER A 243 -1.22 -4.23 5.96
N HIS A 244 -0.10 -4.91 5.74
CA HIS A 244 0.05 -5.88 4.65
C HIS A 244 -0.82 -7.13 4.85
N PHE A 245 -0.95 -7.61 6.09
CA PHE A 245 -1.80 -8.73 6.42
C PHE A 245 -3.28 -8.42 6.15
N CYS A 246 -3.77 -7.29 6.65
CA CYS A 246 -5.16 -6.86 6.47
C CYS A 246 -5.47 -6.61 4.99
N LEU A 247 -4.60 -5.88 4.26
CA LEU A 247 -4.80 -5.60 2.85
C LEU A 247 -4.82 -6.88 2.00
N THR A 248 -3.91 -7.83 2.29
CA THR A 248 -3.90 -9.13 1.60
C THR A 248 -5.18 -9.92 1.84
N ASN A 249 -5.70 -9.93 3.08
CA ASN A 249 -6.95 -10.61 3.40
C ASN A 249 -8.18 -9.90 2.83
N ALA A 250 -8.16 -8.57 2.69
CA ALA A 250 -9.18 -7.82 1.98
C ALA A 250 -9.28 -8.29 0.52
N PHE A 251 -8.14 -8.35 -0.20
CA PHE A 251 -8.09 -8.85 -1.59
C PHE A 251 -8.43 -10.34 -1.73
N ARG A 252 -8.23 -11.15 -0.69
CA ARG A 252 -8.72 -12.55 -0.67
C ARG A 252 -10.22 -12.66 -0.42
N SER A 253 -10.82 -11.65 0.23
CA SER A 253 -12.23 -11.65 0.62
C SER A 253 -13.14 -10.98 -0.38
N GLY A 254 -12.59 -10.21 -1.35
CA GLY A 254 -13.35 -9.51 -2.37
C GLY A 254 -12.50 -9.06 -3.54
N ASP A 255 -13.19 -8.70 -4.61
CA ASP A 255 -12.57 -8.23 -5.84
C ASP A 255 -11.95 -6.84 -5.66
N ALA A 256 -10.96 -6.51 -6.47
CA ALA A 256 -10.29 -5.21 -6.43
C ALA A 256 -11.27 -4.03 -6.60
N THR A 257 -12.35 -4.21 -7.37
CA THR A 257 -13.41 -3.21 -7.54
C THR A 257 -14.17 -2.86 -6.27
N VAL A 258 -14.12 -3.74 -5.26
CA VAL A 258 -14.70 -3.51 -3.94
C VAL A 258 -13.65 -3.00 -2.97
N VAL A 259 -12.46 -3.62 -2.96
CA VAL A 259 -11.38 -3.31 -2.01
C VAL A 259 -10.81 -1.91 -2.24
N VAL A 260 -10.52 -1.55 -3.51
CA VAL A 260 -9.87 -0.27 -3.85
C VAL A 260 -10.70 0.95 -3.45
N PRO A 261 -12.04 1.02 -3.62
CA PRO A 261 -12.82 2.14 -3.11
C PRO A 261 -12.73 2.34 -1.59
N PHE A 262 -12.60 1.24 -0.81
CA PHE A 262 -12.37 1.36 0.64
C PHE A 262 -10.99 1.94 0.95
N ASP A 263 -9.97 1.63 0.15
CA ASP A 263 -8.62 2.15 0.37
C ASP A 263 -8.55 3.68 0.20
N PHE A 264 -9.42 4.27 -0.61
CA PHE A 264 -9.51 5.72 -0.77
C PHE A 264 -10.01 6.45 0.49
N LEU A 265 -10.70 5.75 1.41
CA LEU A 265 -11.07 6.31 2.72
C LEU A 265 -9.83 6.62 3.58
N ARG A 266 -8.66 6.15 3.18
CA ARG A 266 -7.38 6.49 3.82
C ARG A 266 -7.12 8.00 3.78
N ILE A 267 -7.45 8.70 2.69
CA ILE A 267 -7.21 10.14 2.57
C ILE A 267 -8.00 10.95 3.60
N PRO A 268 -9.34 10.87 3.68
CA PRO A 268 -10.08 11.63 4.68
C PRO A 268 -9.75 11.19 6.11
N LEU A 269 -9.48 9.89 6.35
CA LEU A 269 -9.07 9.41 7.67
C LEU A 269 -7.75 10.03 8.11
N ILE A 270 -6.73 10.00 7.24
CA ILE A 270 -5.41 10.54 7.58
C ILE A 270 -5.40 12.08 7.63
N ALA A 271 -6.26 12.74 6.84
CA ALA A 271 -6.48 14.17 6.93
C ALA A 271 -7.05 14.56 8.30
N LEU A 272 -8.03 13.79 8.79
CA LEU A 272 -8.58 13.96 10.13
C LEU A 272 -7.51 13.75 11.21
N VAL A 273 -6.68 12.72 11.08
CA VAL A 273 -5.54 12.46 11.98
C VAL A 273 -4.54 13.61 11.96
N GLY A 274 -4.18 14.11 10.78
CA GLY A 274 -3.30 15.27 10.61
C GLY A 274 -3.84 16.53 11.27
N TRP A 275 -5.13 16.79 11.09
CA TRP A 275 -5.81 17.93 11.71
C TRP A 275 -5.89 17.80 13.26
N LEU A 276 -6.30 16.62 13.78
CA LEU A 276 -6.49 16.42 15.22
C LEU A 276 -5.18 16.37 16.01
N PHE A 277 -4.16 15.71 15.49
CA PHE A 277 -2.93 15.43 16.25
C PHE A 277 -1.77 16.38 15.90
N TYR A 278 -1.82 17.02 14.75
CA TYR A 278 -0.71 17.85 14.26
C TYR A 278 -1.13 19.27 13.87
N GLY A 279 -2.42 19.63 14.00
CA GLY A 279 -2.93 20.95 13.61
C GLY A 279 -2.78 21.25 12.12
N GLU A 280 -2.73 20.22 11.27
CA GLU A 280 -2.58 20.40 9.81
C GLU A 280 -3.83 21.04 9.21
N ALA A 281 -3.64 22.04 8.34
CA ALA A 281 -4.73 22.63 7.59
C ALA A 281 -5.29 21.64 6.56
N LEU A 282 -6.61 21.61 6.42
CA LEU A 282 -7.29 20.83 5.38
C LEU A 282 -7.19 21.60 4.05
N ASP A 283 -6.29 21.20 3.17
CA ASP A 283 -6.09 21.83 1.85
C ASP A 283 -7.10 21.27 0.84
N LEU A 284 -8.01 22.12 0.38
CA LEU A 284 -9.04 21.77 -0.60
C LEU A 284 -8.45 21.25 -1.92
N PHE A 285 -7.29 21.76 -2.35
CA PHE A 285 -6.62 21.30 -3.57
C PHE A 285 -6.09 19.88 -3.45
N VAL A 286 -5.67 19.45 -2.24
CA VAL A 286 -5.30 18.06 -1.98
C VAL A 286 -6.49 17.14 -2.17
N PHE A 287 -7.66 17.51 -1.63
CA PHE A 287 -8.89 16.72 -1.81
C PHE A 287 -9.38 16.72 -3.26
N ALA A 288 -9.34 17.87 -3.94
CA ALA A 288 -9.73 17.98 -5.34
C ALA A 288 -8.83 17.12 -6.24
N GLY A 289 -7.52 17.24 -6.10
CA GLY A 289 -6.56 16.45 -6.88
C GLY A 289 -6.67 14.95 -6.58
N ALA A 290 -6.84 14.58 -5.31
CA ALA A 290 -7.09 13.20 -4.92
C ALA A 290 -8.38 12.64 -5.59
N ALA A 291 -9.46 13.41 -5.60
CA ALA A 291 -10.70 13.01 -6.26
C ALA A 291 -10.51 12.77 -7.78
N VAL A 292 -9.70 13.58 -8.45
CA VAL A 292 -9.37 13.40 -9.86
C VAL A 292 -8.53 12.14 -10.08
N ILE A 293 -7.48 11.90 -9.27
CA ILE A 293 -6.68 10.67 -9.32
C ILE A 293 -7.57 9.43 -9.12
N ILE A 294 -8.38 9.45 -8.07
CA ILE A 294 -9.29 8.36 -7.72
C ILE A 294 -10.28 8.07 -8.86
N SER A 295 -10.87 9.11 -9.47
CA SER A 295 -11.81 8.95 -10.58
C SER A 295 -11.17 8.23 -11.77
N GLY A 296 -9.90 8.56 -12.10
CA GLY A 296 -9.13 7.89 -13.14
C GLY A 296 -8.89 6.41 -12.82
N VAL A 297 -8.48 6.09 -11.60
CA VAL A 297 -8.25 4.71 -11.15
C VAL A 297 -9.54 3.89 -11.18
N VAL A 298 -10.65 4.43 -10.66
CA VAL A 298 -11.96 3.76 -10.67
C VAL A 298 -12.47 3.55 -12.10
N TRP A 299 -12.27 4.53 -12.99
CA TRP A 299 -12.63 4.36 -14.41
C TRP A 299 -11.87 3.21 -15.05
N ASN A 300 -10.55 3.13 -14.88
CA ASN A 300 -9.76 2.03 -15.42
C ASN A 300 -10.21 0.67 -14.87
N LEU A 301 -10.40 0.55 -13.56
CA LEU A 301 -10.87 -0.68 -12.93
C LEU A 301 -12.22 -1.15 -13.47
N ARG A 302 -13.18 -0.21 -13.65
CA ARG A 302 -14.50 -0.52 -14.24
C ARG A 302 -14.41 -0.95 -15.69
N ALA A 303 -13.49 -0.36 -16.46
CA ALA A 303 -13.31 -0.71 -17.86
C ALA A 303 -12.68 -2.10 -18.02
N GLU A 304 -11.69 -2.45 -17.20
CA GLU A 304 -11.09 -3.79 -17.18
C GLU A 304 -12.13 -4.86 -16.83
N TRP A 305 -13.01 -4.58 -15.89
CA TRP A 305 -14.11 -5.48 -15.51
C TRP A 305 -15.14 -5.73 -16.61
N ARG A 306 -15.41 -4.73 -17.47
CA ARG A 306 -16.36 -4.86 -18.58
C ARG A 306 -15.73 -5.55 -19.79
N GLY A 307 -14.42 -5.59 -19.88
CA GLY A 307 -13.67 -6.23 -20.97
C GLY A 307 -13.23 -7.66 -20.67
N ALA A 308 -13.38 -8.13 -19.42
CA ALA A 308 -13.14 -9.51 -18.98
C ALA A 308 -14.46 -10.31 -18.93
#